data_4ea313379fd5515eda208b8c7a7967b3
#
_entry.id   4ea313379fd5515eda208b8c7a7967b3
#
_cell.length_a   1.000
_cell.length_b   1.000
_cell.length_c   1.000
_cell.angle_alpha   90.00
_cell.angle_beta   90.00
_cell.angle_gamma   90.00
#
_symmetry.space_group_name_H-M   'P 1'
#
loop_
_entity.id
_entity.type
_entity.pdbx_description
1 polymer ?
#
loop_
_entity_poly.entity_id
_entity_poly.type
_entity_poly.pdbx_seq_one_letter_code
_entity_poly.pdbx_strand_id
1 'polypeptide(L)'
;MKKVILPAAGFVSLGFMLACGNALGQEESPGSADAETAATAPNSAKGPVEVKLTEYKIEMPTLMGTGTTTFNVTNTGSETHGFEIEGNGIEKALKPRLKKGENGSLQVDLKPGTYKVYCPVIGHKWHGMSLDLIVK
;
A
#
# COMPACT_ATOMS: atom_id res chain seq x y z
N MET A 1 -10.45 23.28 43.22
CA MET A 1 -11.00 22.58 44.38
C MET A 1 -12.08 21.62 43.91
N LYS A 2 -11.78 20.35 43.88
CA LYS A 2 -12.65 19.23 44.24
C LYS A 2 -11.90 17.92 43.91
N LYS A 3 -11.40 17.34 44.95
CA LYS A 3 -10.92 15.95 45.06
C LYS A 3 -12.11 15.01 45.01
N VAL A 4 -11.95 13.83 44.43
CA VAL A 4 -12.64 12.59 44.81
C VAL A 4 -11.77 11.47 44.26
N ILE A 5 -10.96 10.79 44.99
CA ILE A 5 -11.10 9.61 45.89
C ILE A 5 -11.42 8.33 45.08
N LEU A 6 -10.37 7.44 45.03
CA LEU A 6 -10.47 5.99 44.75
C LEU A 6 -11.19 5.26 45.92
N PRO A 7 -11.69 4.06 45.66
CA PRO A 7 -11.29 2.96 46.50
C PRO A 7 -10.76 1.73 45.77
N ALA A 8 -9.77 1.15 46.40
CA ALA A 8 -9.25 -0.18 46.20
C ALA A 8 -10.08 -1.18 47.02
N ALA A 9 -10.17 -2.40 46.49
CA ALA A 9 -10.26 -3.69 47.20
C ALA A 9 -10.51 -4.74 46.10
N GLY A 10 -9.71 -5.72 45.83
CA GLY A 10 -9.17 -6.69 46.73
C GLY A 10 -10.09 -7.91 46.76
N PHE A 11 -9.73 -9.00 46.12
CA PHE A 11 -9.87 -10.32 46.73
C PHE A 11 -9.20 -11.41 45.83
N VAL A 12 -8.33 -12.08 46.44
CA VAL A 12 -7.70 -13.36 46.28
C VAL A 12 -8.72 -14.49 46.09
N SER A 13 -8.49 -15.41 45.16
CA SER A 13 -8.80 -16.81 45.39
C SER A 13 -7.94 -17.72 44.54
N LEU A 14 -7.24 -18.45 45.21
CA LEU A 14 -6.47 -19.65 45.11
C LEU A 14 -7.32 -20.81 44.53
N GLY A 15 -6.79 -21.53 43.58
CA GLY A 15 -7.41 -22.75 43.06
C GLY A 15 -6.46 -23.54 42.18
N PHE A 16 -5.73 -24.35 42.79
CA PHE A 16 -4.91 -25.47 42.42
C PHE A 16 -5.70 -26.53 41.64
N MET A 17 -5.22 -27.00 40.50
CA MET A 17 -5.10 -28.43 40.21
C MET A 17 -4.33 -28.74 38.94
N LEU A 18 -3.47 -29.64 39.15
CA LEU A 18 -2.57 -30.40 38.33
C LEU A 18 -3.32 -31.30 37.35
N ALA A 19 -2.89 -31.35 36.10
CA ALA A 19 -2.91 -32.59 35.34
C ALA A 19 -1.92 -32.53 34.17
N CYS A 20 -1.05 -33.46 34.16
CA CYS A 20 -0.12 -33.82 33.12
C CYS A 20 -0.80 -34.11 31.76
N GLY A 21 -0.14 -33.75 30.70
CA GLY A 21 -0.49 -34.20 29.36
C GLY A 21 0.57 -33.78 28.36
N ASN A 22 1.50 -34.66 28.19
CA ASN A 22 2.60 -34.65 27.24
C ASN A 22 2.09 -34.59 25.81
N ALA A 23 2.68 -33.74 24.97
CA ALA A 23 3.03 -34.11 23.59
C ALA A 23 3.78 -32.95 22.91
N LEU A 24 5.00 -33.21 22.68
CA LEU A 24 5.91 -32.85 21.60
C LEU A 24 5.20 -32.42 20.30
N GLY A 25 5.70 -31.35 19.73
CA GLY A 25 5.37 -30.99 18.36
C GLY A 25 5.71 -29.54 18.08
N GLN A 26 7.00 -29.29 17.90
CA GLN A 26 7.63 -28.54 16.83
C GLN A 26 7.06 -27.15 16.58
N GLU A 27 7.83 -26.25 17.05
CA GLU A 27 8.64 -25.26 16.33
C GLU A 27 8.76 -25.58 14.86
N GLU A 28 8.16 -24.72 14.05
CA GLU A 28 8.77 -24.34 12.79
C GLU A 28 8.39 -22.90 12.48
N SER A 29 9.34 -22.01 12.72
CA SER A 29 9.51 -20.80 11.97
C SER A 29 10.18 -21.21 10.66
N PRO A 30 9.68 -20.81 9.54
CA PRO A 30 10.45 -20.51 8.37
C PRO A 30 10.35 -19.01 8.16
N GLY A 31 11.41 -18.28 8.22
CA GLY A 31 12.49 -18.43 7.28
C GLY A 31 12.13 -17.67 6.03
N SER A 32 12.64 -16.43 5.99
CA SER A 32 13.11 -15.76 4.78
C SER A 32 12.86 -16.58 3.52
N ALA A 33 12.06 -16.09 2.65
CA ALA A 33 12.16 -16.41 1.25
C ALA A 33 11.84 -15.17 0.46
N ASP A 34 12.88 -14.59 -0.05
CA ASP A 34 13.16 -14.46 -1.46
C ASP A 34 12.28 -13.45 -2.18
N ALA A 35 12.97 -12.37 -2.47
CA ALA A 35 12.72 -11.51 -3.59
C ALA A 35 12.56 -12.37 -4.85
N GLU A 36 11.34 -12.72 -5.17
CA GLU A 36 11.00 -13.24 -6.48
C GLU A 36 10.43 -12.11 -7.31
N THR A 37 11.17 -11.79 -8.31
CA THR A 37 10.81 -11.06 -9.51
C THR A 37 9.36 -11.32 -9.89
N ALA A 38 8.47 -10.41 -9.60
CA ALA A 38 7.10 -10.49 -10.06
C ALA A 38 7.06 -10.16 -11.55
N ALA A 39 7.22 -11.19 -12.37
CA ALA A 39 6.81 -11.17 -13.75
C ALA A 39 5.28 -11.02 -13.79
N THR A 40 4.86 -9.87 -14.29
CA THR A 40 3.70 -9.61 -15.13
C THR A 40 2.64 -10.71 -15.20
N ALA A 41 1.68 -10.66 -14.29
CA ALA A 41 0.35 -11.20 -14.56
C ALA A 41 -0.60 -10.02 -14.79
N PRO A 42 -1.52 -10.10 -15.78
CA PRO A 42 -2.54 -9.07 -15.95
C PRO A 42 -3.41 -9.06 -14.70
N ASN A 43 -3.36 -7.96 -13.96
CA ASN A 43 -4.15 -7.82 -12.76
C ASN A 43 -5.63 -7.63 -13.11
N SER A 44 -6.33 -8.75 -13.28
CA SER A 44 -7.80 -8.79 -13.36
C SER A 44 -8.44 -8.82 -11.97
N ALA A 45 -7.68 -8.59 -10.92
CA ALA A 45 -8.17 -8.63 -9.55
C ALA A 45 -8.97 -7.37 -9.24
N LYS A 46 -10.20 -7.55 -8.80
CA LYS A 46 -11.13 -6.52 -8.29
C LYS A 46 -10.66 -5.83 -6.99
N GLY A 47 -9.37 -5.82 -6.71
CA GLY A 47 -8.79 -5.18 -5.53
C GLY A 47 -8.08 -3.87 -5.90
N PRO A 48 -7.78 -3.03 -4.91
CA PRO A 48 -6.99 -1.83 -5.13
C PRO A 48 -5.57 -2.19 -5.61
N VAL A 49 -5.02 -1.33 -6.44
CA VAL A 49 -3.66 -1.44 -6.97
C VAL A 49 -2.72 -0.68 -6.05
N GLU A 50 -1.75 -1.39 -5.50
CA GLU A 50 -0.75 -0.78 -4.65
C GLU A 50 0.31 -0.08 -5.51
N VAL A 51 0.58 1.18 -5.17
CA VAL A 51 1.56 2.04 -5.82
C VAL A 51 2.54 2.57 -4.78
N LYS A 52 3.83 2.41 -5.02
CA LYS A 52 4.88 2.98 -4.19
C LYS A 52 5.63 4.07 -4.97
N LEU A 53 5.81 5.20 -4.33
CA LEU A 53 6.57 6.33 -4.85
C LEU A 53 7.88 6.47 -4.05
N THR A 54 8.99 6.49 -4.77
CA THR A 54 10.30 6.81 -4.23
C THR A 54 10.94 7.89 -5.08
N GLU A 55 12.16 8.33 -4.76
CA GLU A 55 12.87 9.30 -5.56
C GLU A 55 13.05 8.81 -6.99
N TYR A 56 12.30 9.48 -7.87
CA TYR A 56 12.23 9.34 -9.32
C TYR A 56 11.74 7.99 -9.83
N LYS A 57 11.08 7.18 -8.96
CA LYS A 57 10.53 5.89 -9.35
C LYS A 57 9.08 5.73 -8.91
N ILE A 58 8.27 5.14 -9.79
CA ILE A 58 6.89 4.70 -9.52
C ILE A 58 6.88 3.19 -9.64
N GLU A 59 6.55 2.50 -8.57
CA GLU A 59 6.43 1.04 -8.55
C GLU A 59 4.97 0.64 -8.55
N MET A 60 4.51 0.07 -9.65
CA MET A 60 3.16 -0.46 -9.84
C MET A 60 3.12 -1.41 -11.04
N PRO A 61 2.07 -2.23 -11.20
CA PRO A 61 1.84 -3.00 -12.42
C PRO A 61 1.68 -2.08 -13.64
N THR A 62 2.32 -2.42 -14.75
CA THR A 62 2.27 -1.67 -16.01
C THR A 62 1.29 -2.25 -17.03
N LEU A 63 0.68 -3.38 -16.72
CA LEU A 63 -0.37 -4.02 -17.52
C LEU A 63 -1.58 -4.30 -16.64
N MET A 64 -2.76 -3.83 -17.03
CA MET A 64 -3.98 -3.93 -16.23
C MET A 64 -5.20 -4.20 -17.10
N GLY A 65 -6.27 -4.68 -16.45
CA GLY A 65 -7.60 -4.79 -17.05
C GLY A 65 -8.34 -3.46 -17.08
N THR A 66 -9.44 -3.43 -17.83
CA THR A 66 -10.35 -2.28 -17.92
C THR A 66 -11.28 -2.19 -16.72
N GLY A 67 -11.84 -1.00 -16.51
CA GLY A 67 -12.86 -0.71 -15.51
C GLY A 67 -12.39 0.21 -14.40
N THR A 68 -13.26 0.40 -13.43
CA THR A 68 -12.99 1.27 -12.29
C THR A 68 -11.89 0.66 -11.42
N THR A 69 -10.77 1.35 -11.34
CA THR A 69 -9.57 0.93 -10.61
C THR A 69 -9.29 1.93 -9.50
N THR A 70 -9.01 1.42 -8.31
CA THR A 70 -8.56 2.21 -7.17
C THR A 70 -7.05 2.01 -6.99
N PHE A 71 -6.28 3.08 -7.04
CA PHE A 71 -4.85 3.10 -6.76
C PHE A 71 -4.63 3.54 -5.32
N ASN A 72 -4.02 2.69 -4.49
CA ASN A 72 -3.53 3.05 -3.17
C ASN A 72 -2.07 3.47 -3.31
N VAL A 73 -1.82 4.74 -3.14
CA VAL A 73 -0.51 5.33 -3.39
C VAL A 73 0.16 5.64 -2.06
N THR A 74 1.36 5.12 -1.87
CA THR A 74 2.16 5.38 -0.67
C THR A 74 3.49 6.01 -1.07
N ASN A 75 3.83 7.12 -0.42
CA ASN A 75 5.15 7.74 -0.58
C ASN A 75 6.13 7.11 0.41
N THR A 76 7.01 6.24 -0.08
CA THR A 76 8.08 5.61 0.70
C THR A 76 9.42 6.32 0.55
N GLY A 77 9.47 7.37 -0.28
CA GLY A 77 10.63 8.23 -0.47
C GLY A 77 10.78 9.29 0.61
N SER A 78 11.77 10.15 0.47
CA SER A 78 12.09 11.24 1.40
C SER A 78 11.50 12.59 0.96
N GLU A 79 11.25 12.76 -0.34
CA GLU A 79 10.69 13.97 -0.92
C GLU A 79 9.16 13.91 -1.03
N THR A 80 8.54 15.06 -1.34
CA THR A 80 7.12 15.11 -1.65
C THR A 80 6.89 14.62 -3.08
N HIS A 81 6.01 13.64 -3.24
CA HIS A 81 5.64 13.09 -4.54
C HIS A 81 4.15 13.27 -4.84
N GLY A 82 3.82 13.20 -6.11
CA GLY A 82 2.45 13.15 -6.61
C GLY A 82 2.25 11.94 -7.51
N PHE A 83 1.01 11.64 -7.80
CA PHE A 83 0.62 10.56 -8.69
C PHE A 83 -0.46 11.06 -9.66
N GLU A 84 -0.17 10.98 -10.94
CA GLU A 84 -1.05 11.45 -11.99
C GLU A 84 -1.11 10.47 -13.14
N ILE A 85 -2.30 10.25 -13.68
CA ILE A 85 -2.58 9.37 -14.83
C ILE A 85 -3.20 10.22 -15.93
N GLU A 86 -2.61 10.17 -17.11
CA GLU A 86 -3.05 10.88 -18.32
C GLU A 86 -3.16 9.92 -19.51
N GLY A 87 -4.21 10.02 -20.28
CA GLY A 87 -4.43 9.24 -21.50
C GLY A 87 -5.91 8.99 -21.80
N ASN A 88 -6.23 8.64 -23.02
CA ASN A 88 -7.60 8.34 -23.47
C ASN A 88 -8.64 9.40 -23.07
N GLY A 89 -8.26 10.67 -23.08
CA GLY A 89 -9.16 11.78 -22.72
C GLY A 89 -9.40 11.96 -21.22
N ILE A 90 -8.63 11.27 -20.39
CA ILE A 90 -8.64 11.50 -18.95
C ILE A 90 -7.31 12.08 -18.47
N GLU A 91 -7.40 12.90 -17.45
CA GLU A 91 -6.29 13.41 -16.65
C GLU A 91 -6.76 13.40 -15.18
N LYS A 92 -6.14 12.58 -14.38
CA LYS A 92 -6.48 12.40 -12.96
C LYS A 92 -5.25 12.45 -12.09
N ALA A 93 -5.28 13.34 -11.11
CA ALA A 93 -4.19 13.51 -10.17
C ALA A 93 -4.65 13.28 -8.74
N LEU A 94 -3.81 12.61 -7.96
CA LEU A 94 -3.99 12.49 -6.53
C LEU A 94 -3.70 13.85 -5.86
N LYS A 95 -4.64 14.29 -5.03
CA LYS A 95 -4.53 15.54 -4.25
C LYS A 95 -4.93 15.28 -2.79
N PRO A 96 -4.19 15.85 -1.82
CA PRO A 96 -2.93 16.58 -1.99
C PRO A 96 -1.77 15.67 -2.43
N ARG A 97 -0.62 16.29 -2.76
CA ARG A 97 0.63 15.54 -2.93
C ARG A 97 1.04 14.91 -1.60
N LEU A 98 1.69 13.77 -1.68
CA LEU A 98 2.06 12.97 -0.51
C LEU A 98 3.46 13.35 -0.01
N LYS A 99 3.56 13.70 1.26
CA LYS A 99 4.85 13.83 1.96
C LYS A 99 5.38 12.44 2.31
N LYS A 100 6.63 12.39 2.76
CA LYS A 100 7.25 11.14 3.25
C LYS A 100 6.33 10.37 4.22
N GLY A 101 6.07 9.10 3.91
CA GLY A 101 5.25 8.20 4.71
C GLY A 101 3.74 8.39 4.58
N GLU A 102 3.30 9.41 3.83
CA GLU A 102 1.87 9.60 3.59
C GLU A 102 1.35 8.65 2.49
N ASN A 103 0.07 8.37 2.58
CA ASN A 103 -0.66 7.59 1.59
C ASN A 103 -1.93 8.32 1.14
N GLY A 104 -2.44 7.91 -0.01
CA GLY A 104 -3.68 8.42 -0.57
C GLY A 104 -4.27 7.45 -1.57
N SER A 105 -5.50 7.68 -1.97
CA SER A 105 -6.22 6.83 -2.91
C SER A 105 -6.74 7.65 -4.08
N LEU A 106 -6.59 7.12 -5.29
CA LEU A 106 -7.10 7.69 -6.52
C LEU A 106 -7.93 6.66 -7.28
N GLN A 107 -9.18 7.00 -7.59
CA GLN A 107 -10.05 6.14 -8.39
C GLN A 107 -10.12 6.65 -9.82
N VAL A 108 -9.92 5.74 -10.78
CA VAL A 108 -9.92 6.03 -12.21
C VAL A 108 -10.70 4.95 -12.95
N ASP A 109 -11.54 5.35 -13.90
CA ASP A 109 -12.19 4.43 -14.83
C ASP A 109 -11.31 4.26 -16.06
N LEU A 110 -10.69 3.08 -16.18
CA LEU A 110 -9.72 2.76 -17.21
C LEU A 110 -10.40 2.05 -18.39
N LYS A 111 -10.21 2.62 -19.58
CA LYS A 111 -10.59 2.04 -20.88
C LYS A 111 -9.38 1.41 -21.55
N PRO A 112 -9.55 0.49 -22.53
CA PRO A 112 -8.42 -0.04 -23.28
C PRO A 112 -7.57 1.06 -23.88
N GLY A 113 -6.25 0.96 -23.75
CA GLY A 113 -5.31 1.93 -24.29
C GLY A 113 -4.05 2.10 -23.47
N THR A 114 -3.23 3.06 -23.85
CA THR A 114 -2.00 3.40 -23.15
C THR A 114 -2.18 4.71 -22.40
N TYR A 115 -1.75 4.71 -21.15
CA TYR A 115 -1.77 5.87 -20.27
C TYR A 115 -0.34 6.20 -19.84
N LYS A 116 -0.07 7.48 -19.66
CA LYS A 116 1.15 7.95 -19.01
C LYS A 116 0.86 8.14 -17.53
N VAL A 117 1.67 7.50 -16.69
CA VAL A 117 1.65 7.70 -15.24
C VAL A 117 2.91 8.43 -14.84
N TYR A 118 2.81 9.50 -14.05
CA TYR A 118 3.97 10.29 -13.66
C TYR A 118 3.77 11.06 -12.36
N CYS A 119 4.88 11.56 -11.83
CA CYS A 119 4.87 12.51 -10.71
C CYS A 119 4.81 13.95 -11.25
N PRO A 120 3.76 14.75 -10.88
CA PRO A 120 3.62 16.13 -11.34
C PRO A 120 4.47 17.14 -10.54
N VAL A 121 5.39 16.70 -9.71
CA VAL A 121 6.35 17.56 -9.05
C VAL A 121 7.39 18.02 -10.08
N ILE A 122 7.69 19.33 -10.06
CA ILE A 122 8.62 19.93 -11.03
C ILE A 122 9.97 19.20 -10.98
N GLY A 123 10.44 18.79 -12.16
CA GLY A 123 11.73 18.09 -12.31
C GLY A 123 11.63 16.57 -12.19
N HIS A 124 10.72 16.02 -11.40
CA HIS A 124 10.66 14.58 -11.11
C HIS A 124 10.40 13.73 -12.36
N LYS A 125 9.49 14.15 -13.24
CA LYS A 125 9.21 13.48 -14.52
C LYS A 125 10.46 13.38 -15.39
N TRP A 126 11.29 14.41 -15.41
CA TRP A 126 12.52 14.45 -16.20
C TRP A 126 13.65 13.58 -15.63
N HIS A 127 13.60 13.33 -14.33
CA HIS A 127 14.50 12.38 -13.65
C HIS A 127 14.03 10.91 -13.79
N GLY A 128 13.00 10.64 -14.60
CA GLY A 128 12.52 9.30 -14.87
C GLY A 128 11.28 8.87 -14.07
N MET A 129 10.71 9.77 -13.25
CA MET A 129 9.52 9.44 -12.47
C MET A 129 8.25 9.43 -13.33
N SER A 130 8.26 8.54 -14.34
CA SER A 130 7.13 8.29 -15.24
C SER A 130 7.20 6.88 -15.81
N LEU A 131 6.04 6.31 -16.16
CA LEU A 131 5.91 5.01 -16.83
C LEU A 131 4.71 5.01 -17.78
N ASP A 132 4.66 4.03 -18.66
CA ASP A 132 3.50 3.73 -19.49
C ASP A 132 2.69 2.59 -18.85
N LEU A 133 1.39 2.82 -18.68
CA LEU A 133 0.42 1.84 -18.24
C LEU A 133 -0.40 1.37 -19.43
N ILE A 134 -0.37 0.08 -19.71
CA ILE A 134 -1.15 -0.57 -20.77
C ILE A 134 -2.41 -1.17 -20.17
N VAL A 135 -3.57 -0.81 -20.72
CA VAL A 135 -4.87 -1.34 -20.31
C VAL A 135 -5.50 -2.12 -21.45
N LYS A 136 -5.89 -3.38 -21.17
CA LYS A 136 -6.47 -4.30 -22.18
C LYS A 136 -7.79 -4.86 -21.69
#